data_84ea15f114a0d1147215d6115f985730
#
_entry.id   84ea15f114a0d1147215d6115f985730
#
_cell.length_a   1.000
_cell.length_b   1.000
_cell.length_c   1.000
_cell.angle_alpha   90.00
_cell.angle_beta   90.00
_cell.angle_gamma   90.00
#
_symmetry.space_group_name_H-M   'P 1'
#
loop_
_entity.id
_entity.type
_entity.pdbx_description
1 polymer ?
#
loop_
_entity_poly.entity_id
_entity_poly.type
_entity_poly.pdbx_seq_one_letter_code
_entity_poly.pdbx_strand_id
1 'polypeptide(L)'
;MLFTKNVLPLSSLKATGTLDEWLSQRSAKPCTAVRIRQVPQKSLSFWGSFIFSGHSVRVSRTLTLTLTDMADNYLEKKMEQHRASAGNTSSKVKNSLSVLLEKNRSTRGYDSSFVVRPDQLRRIVDVNTKVASARNRQVLRFRLVMSDEAHKLLPYISMGAGLADVHLPLPGHEPNAFIVVCSAIEPRTSTYIDLGISVQSMLLQAAEIGLNGLCILSFDKDAIKSVLALELEPLMVVAIGKSAEKHALVEITADEPRGYYRKDGVHCVPKVRLDDLIII
;
A
#
# COMPACT_ATOMS: atom_id res chain seq x y z
N MET A 1 11.06 -37.78 37.16
CA MET A 1 12.25 -36.96 36.86
C MET A 1 11.71 -35.57 36.46
N LEU A 2 11.79 -34.65 37.45
CA LEU A 2 11.21 -33.30 37.36
C LEU A 2 12.23 -32.38 36.69
N PHE A 3 11.84 -31.70 35.60
CA PHE A 3 12.61 -30.58 35.03
C PHE A 3 12.03 -29.27 35.57
N THR A 4 12.78 -28.63 36.43
CA THR A 4 12.53 -27.28 36.94
C THR A 4 12.86 -26.23 35.87
N LYS A 5 11.88 -25.38 35.56
CA LYS A 5 12.06 -24.16 34.76
C LYS A 5 12.75 -23.08 35.59
N ASN A 6 13.95 -22.68 35.20
CA ASN A 6 14.59 -21.47 35.72
C ASN A 6 14.00 -20.25 34.96
N VAL A 7 13.24 -19.47 35.71
CA VAL A 7 12.80 -18.12 35.27
C VAL A 7 13.80 -17.13 35.86
N LEU A 8 14.52 -16.40 35.02
CA LEU A 8 15.39 -15.29 35.45
C LEU A 8 14.55 -14.01 35.62
N PRO A 9 14.80 -13.20 36.67
CA PRO A 9 14.02 -11.99 36.92
C PRO A 9 14.42 -10.80 36.01
N LEU A 10 13.41 -10.06 35.61
CA LEU A 10 13.42 -8.90 34.72
C LEU A 10 13.89 -7.60 35.42
N SER A 11 15.04 -7.58 36.07
CA SER A 11 15.49 -6.39 36.82
C SER A 11 16.92 -5.89 36.52
N SER A 12 17.49 -6.18 35.36
CA SER A 12 18.83 -5.64 35.03
C SER A 12 19.02 -5.34 33.52
N LEU A 13 18.24 -4.42 32.98
CA LEU A 13 18.57 -3.76 31.71
C LEU A 13 18.43 -2.24 31.89
N LYS A 14 19.47 -1.63 32.46
CA LYS A 14 19.69 -0.18 32.31
C LYS A 14 20.29 0.06 30.93
N ALA A 15 19.48 0.54 30.00
CA ALA A 15 19.98 1.09 28.74
C ALA A 15 20.42 2.52 28.97
N THR A 16 21.72 2.72 29.23
CA THR A 16 22.37 4.04 29.16
C THR A 16 23.24 4.07 27.91
N GLY A 17 22.65 4.36 26.78
CA GLY A 17 23.36 4.73 25.56
C GLY A 17 22.88 6.11 25.15
N THR A 18 23.79 7.08 25.04
CA THR A 18 23.49 8.43 24.56
C THR A 18 23.32 8.41 23.03
N LEU A 19 22.53 9.35 22.52
CA LEU A 19 22.23 9.48 21.07
C LEU A 19 23.51 9.54 20.19
N ASP A 20 24.61 9.97 20.76
CA ASP A 20 25.90 10.10 20.07
C ASP A 20 26.60 8.76 19.80
N GLU A 21 26.41 7.76 20.68
CA GLU A 21 26.96 6.41 20.44
C GLU A 21 26.24 5.67 19.32
N TRP A 22 24.96 5.98 19.12
CA TRP A 22 24.18 5.39 18.04
C TRP A 22 24.55 5.92 16.64
N LEU A 23 25.06 7.15 16.59
CA LEU A 23 25.48 7.81 15.34
C LEU A 23 26.89 7.43 14.88
N SER A 24 27.74 6.91 15.77
CA SER A 24 29.16 6.59 15.46
C SER A 24 29.36 5.25 14.74
N GLN A 25 28.37 4.38 14.68
CA GLN A 25 28.50 3.02 14.11
C GLN A 25 28.06 2.87 12.64
N ARG A 26 27.83 3.95 11.90
CA ARG A 26 27.52 3.89 10.46
C ARG A 26 28.62 4.49 9.62
N SER A 27 29.57 3.65 9.20
CA SER A 27 30.37 3.92 7.99
C SER A 27 29.48 3.71 6.77
N ALA A 28 28.84 4.76 6.25
CA ALA A 28 28.13 4.75 5.00
C ALA A 28 28.81 5.70 4.00
N LYS A 29 29.11 5.20 2.81
CA LYS A 29 29.58 5.97 1.65
C LYS A 29 28.58 7.12 1.33
N PRO A 30 29.06 8.30 0.89
CA PRO A 30 28.17 9.43 0.69
C PRO A 30 27.31 9.24 -0.57
N CYS A 31 26.02 9.07 -0.37
CA CYS A 31 25.02 9.45 -1.38
C CYS A 31 24.88 10.97 -1.32
N THR A 32 24.90 11.63 -2.47
CA THR A 32 24.66 13.06 -2.63
C THR A 32 23.29 13.43 -2.05
N ALA A 33 23.28 13.83 -0.78
CA ALA A 33 22.07 14.25 -0.11
C ALA A 33 21.86 15.75 -0.34
N VAL A 34 20.71 16.09 -0.87
CA VAL A 34 20.17 17.45 -0.83
C VAL A 34 20.08 17.86 0.63
N ARG A 35 20.87 18.85 0.99
CA ARG A 35 21.00 19.37 2.35
C ARG A 35 19.74 20.14 2.72
N ILE A 36 18.77 19.50 3.36
CA ILE A 36 17.72 20.21 4.10
C ILE A 36 18.37 20.67 5.42
N ARG A 37 18.68 21.96 5.53
CA ARG A 37 19.06 22.55 6.80
C ARG A 37 17.87 22.53 7.74
N GLN A 38 17.86 21.64 8.72
CA GLN A 38 17.02 21.80 9.90
C GLN A 38 17.57 22.97 10.72
N VAL A 39 16.75 24.00 10.90
CA VAL A 39 17.02 25.10 11.83
C VAL A 39 16.64 24.59 13.22
N PRO A 40 17.55 24.56 14.21
CA PRO A 40 17.20 24.17 15.57
C PRO A 40 16.32 25.26 16.21
N GLN A 41 15.11 24.88 16.62
CA GLN A 41 14.36 25.70 17.57
C GLN A 41 15.03 25.59 18.95
N LYS A 42 15.87 26.55 19.30
CA LYS A 42 16.17 26.89 20.68
C LYS A 42 16.19 28.39 20.81
N SER A 43 15.18 28.93 21.45
CA SER A 43 15.18 30.26 22.03
C SER A 43 16.26 30.31 23.11
N LEU A 44 17.38 30.90 22.81
CA LEU A 44 18.37 31.36 23.79
C LEU A 44 18.57 32.82 23.54
N SER A 45 18.07 33.63 24.47
CA SER A 45 18.43 35.01 24.64
C SER A 45 19.91 35.06 25.00
N PHE A 46 20.77 35.30 24.03
CA PHE A 46 22.17 35.55 24.27
C PHE A 46 22.44 37.04 24.05
N TRP A 47 22.65 37.76 25.14
CA TRP A 47 23.20 39.10 25.13
C TRP A 47 24.73 38.94 25.03
N GLY A 48 25.27 39.09 23.83
CA GLY A 48 26.69 39.14 23.59
C GLY A 48 27.03 40.41 22.83
N SER A 49 27.66 41.36 23.51
CA SER A 49 28.23 42.50 22.83
C SER A 49 29.60 42.10 22.27
N PHE A 50 29.72 42.03 20.96
CA PHE A 50 31.01 41.92 20.30
C PHE A 50 31.51 43.33 19.99
N ILE A 51 32.62 43.73 20.63
CA ILE A 51 33.34 44.98 20.30
C ILE A 51 34.40 44.63 19.26
N PHE A 52 34.18 45.04 18.04
CA PHE A 52 35.22 45.10 17.02
C PHE A 52 35.45 46.57 16.63
N SER A 53 36.66 47.04 16.89
CA SER A 53 37.24 48.32 16.41
C SER A 53 36.25 49.50 16.32
N GLY A 54 35.78 49.98 17.45
CA GLY A 54 35.36 51.39 17.59
C GLY A 54 34.02 51.80 16.99
N HIS A 55 33.20 50.88 16.42
CA HIS A 55 31.88 51.26 15.94
C HIS A 55 30.81 50.26 16.45
N SER A 56 29.87 50.80 17.23
CA SER A 56 28.70 50.06 17.72
C SER A 56 27.65 50.01 16.63
N VAL A 57 27.43 48.85 16.04
CA VAL A 57 26.30 48.64 15.12
C VAL A 57 25.10 48.15 15.93
N ARG A 58 24.13 49.01 16.15
CA ARG A 58 22.79 48.62 16.65
C ARG A 58 22.05 47.89 15.53
N VAL A 59 21.97 46.59 15.62
CA VAL A 59 21.05 45.80 14.76
C VAL A 59 19.63 46.06 15.24
N SER A 60 18.87 46.81 14.47
CA SER A 60 17.50 47.18 14.76
C SER A 60 16.58 45.94 14.73
N ARG A 61 15.65 45.90 15.68
CA ARG A 61 14.56 44.88 15.76
C ARG A 61 13.70 44.78 14.49
N THR A 62 13.82 45.72 13.57
CA THR A 62 13.00 45.83 12.35
C THR A 62 13.34 44.76 11.30
N LEU A 63 14.57 44.20 11.29
CA LEU A 63 14.98 43.19 10.30
C LEU A 63 14.44 41.76 10.59
N THR A 64 14.09 41.49 11.84
CA THR A 64 13.56 40.18 12.22
C THR A 64 12.06 40.06 11.89
N LEU A 65 11.33 41.16 11.96
CA LEU A 65 9.91 41.23 11.62
C LEU A 65 9.66 41.10 10.10
N THR A 66 10.55 41.64 9.27
CA THR A 66 10.38 41.57 7.81
C THR A 66 10.64 40.17 7.21
N LEU A 67 11.44 39.31 7.84
CA LEU A 67 11.69 37.94 7.38
C LEU A 67 10.58 37.00 7.76
N THR A 68 9.94 37.18 8.91
CA THR A 68 8.72 36.41 9.30
C THR A 68 7.51 36.82 8.45
N ASP A 69 7.30 38.11 8.23
CA ASP A 69 6.23 38.62 7.36
C ASP A 69 6.36 38.17 5.91
N MET A 70 7.58 38.07 5.38
CA MET A 70 7.79 37.54 4.01
C MET A 70 7.58 36.04 3.91
N ALA A 71 7.89 35.27 4.96
CA ALA A 71 7.65 33.82 4.98
C ALA A 71 6.15 33.50 5.11
N ASP A 72 5.45 34.22 5.96
CA ASP A 72 4.00 34.06 6.15
C ASP A 72 3.22 34.48 4.88
N ASN A 73 3.61 35.58 4.25
CA ASN A 73 3.05 36.01 2.95
C ASN A 73 3.33 35.02 1.81
N TYR A 74 4.47 34.33 1.83
CA TYR A 74 4.80 33.32 0.81
C TYR A 74 3.93 32.06 0.97
N LEU A 75 3.75 31.58 2.19
CA LEU A 75 2.91 30.43 2.50
C LEU A 75 1.42 30.74 2.22
N GLU A 76 0.94 31.92 2.63
CA GLU A 76 -0.41 32.38 2.39
C GLU A 76 -0.71 32.49 0.88
N LYS A 77 0.19 33.10 0.12
CA LYS A 77 0.10 33.20 -1.34
C LYS A 77 0.13 31.85 -2.05
N LYS A 78 0.92 30.91 -1.55
CA LYS A 78 0.96 29.54 -2.06
C LYS A 78 -0.30 28.75 -1.71
N MET A 79 -0.84 28.95 -0.52
CA MET A 79 -2.13 28.35 -0.11
C MET A 79 -3.30 28.95 -0.93
N GLU A 80 -3.25 30.23 -1.23
CA GLU A 80 -4.24 30.89 -2.09
C GLU A 80 -4.15 30.43 -3.55
N GLN A 81 -2.94 30.25 -4.10
CA GLN A 81 -2.73 29.64 -5.40
C GLN A 81 -3.22 28.17 -5.42
N HIS A 82 -3.01 27.40 -4.37
CA HIS A 82 -3.57 26.05 -4.24
C HIS A 82 -5.10 26.07 -4.11
N ARG A 83 -5.67 27.02 -3.39
CA ARG A 83 -7.15 27.20 -3.30
C ARG A 83 -7.74 27.63 -4.64
N ALA A 84 -7.10 28.56 -5.34
CA ALA A 84 -7.53 29.01 -6.66
C ALA A 84 -7.42 27.91 -7.73
N SER A 85 -6.37 27.08 -7.68
CA SER A 85 -6.26 25.91 -8.54
C SER A 85 -7.25 24.78 -8.15
N ALA A 86 -7.58 24.64 -6.86
CA ALA A 86 -8.59 23.69 -6.39
C ALA A 86 -10.01 24.12 -6.76
N GLY A 87 -10.28 25.43 -6.81
CA GLY A 87 -11.60 25.97 -7.20
C GLY A 87 -11.99 25.74 -8.65
N ASN A 88 -11.02 25.46 -9.53
CA ASN A 88 -11.29 25.20 -10.96
C ASN A 88 -11.26 23.69 -11.31
N THR A 89 -11.07 22.81 -10.34
CA THR A 89 -11.19 21.36 -10.48
C THR A 89 -12.51 20.82 -9.91
N SER A 90 -13.60 21.49 -10.16
CA SER A 90 -14.96 20.92 -10.05
C SER A 90 -15.23 19.86 -11.11
N SER A 91 -14.20 19.31 -11.76
CA SER A 91 -14.31 18.17 -12.65
C SER A 91 -14.04 16.88 -11.85
N LYS A 92 -15.13 16.32 -11.29
CA LYS A 92 -15.27 14.88 -11.09
C LYS A 92 -14.31 14.26 -10.08
N VAL A 93 -14.68 14.31 -8.81
CA VAL A 93 -14.39 13.23 -7.86
C VAL A 93 -15.12 11.96 -8.33
N LYS A 94 -14.79 11.51 -9.58
CA LYS A 94 -15.34 10.28 -10.16
C LYS A 94 -14.84 9.04 -9.44
N ASN A 95 -13.71 9.13 -8.75
CA ASN A 95 -13.04 8.00 -8.11
C ASN A 95 -12.53 8.38 -6.71
N SER A 96 -13.44 8.80 -5.80
CA SER A 96 -13.07 8.89 -4.38
C SER A 96 -12.65 7.50 -3.88
N LEU A 97 -11.83 7.42 -2.83
CA LEU A 97 -11.42 6.16 -2.23
C LEU A 97 -12.63 5.27 -1.87
N SER A 98 -13.71 5.86 -1.36
CA SER A 98 -14.96 5.14 -1.05
C SER A 98 -15.52 4.46 -2.30
N VAL A 99 -15.65 5.17 -3.41
CA VAL A 99 -16.14 4.63 -4.68
C VAL A 99 -15.21 3.52 -5.22
N LEU A 100 -13.90 3.67 -5.09
CA LEU A 100 -12.96 2.63 -5.50
C LEU A 100 -13.08 1.38 -4.62
N LEU A 101 -13.26 1.56 -3.31
CA LEU A 101 -13.49 0.46 -2.38
C LEU A 101 -14.82 -0.28 -2.66
N GLU A 102 -15.86 0.42 -3.08
CA GLU A 102 -17.12 -0.20 -3.50
C GLU A 102 -16.98 -0.98 -4.80
N LYS A 103 -16.24 -0.45 -5.78
CA LYS A 103 -16.00 -1.08 -7.08
C LYS A 103 -15.03 -2.25 -7.00
N ASN A 104 -14.06 -2.20 -6.09
CA ASN A 104 -13.08 -3.27 -5.92
C ASN A 104 -13.72 -4.48 -5.23
N ARG A 105 -14.15 -5.46 -6.02
CA ARG A 105 -14.74 -6.72 -5.55
C ARG A 105 -13.94 -7.91 -6.05
N SER A 106 -13.91 -8.96 -5.22
CA SER A 106 -13.36 -10.27 -5.60
C SER A 106 -14.20 -10.85 -6.74
N THR A 107 -13.69 -10.76 -7.95
CA THR A 107 -14.36 -11.20 -9.17
C THR A 107 -13.91 -12.60 -9.57
N ARG A 108 -14.84 -13.48 -9.87
CA ARG A 108 -14.57 -14.86 -10.30
C ARG A 108 -15.12 -15.20 -11.69
N GLY A 109 -15.90 -14.27 -12.27
CA GLY A 109 -16.38 -14.35 -13.64
C GLY A 109 -15.97 -13.11 -14.42
N TYR A 110 -15.25 -13.30 -15.50
CA TYR A 110 -14.70 -12.23 -16.33
C TYR A 110 -15.34 -12.17 -17.72
N ASP A 111 -15.33 -11.00 -18.32
CA ASP A 111 -15.72 -10.78 -19.71
C ASP A 111 -14.56 -11.27 -20.61
N SER A 112 -14.70 -12.44 -21.18
CA SER A 112 -13.69 -13.09 -22.02
C SER A 112 -13.43 -12.32 -23.35
N SER A 113 -14.37 -11.47 -23.77
CA SER A 113 -14.20 -10.63 -24.95
C SER A 113 -13.25 -9.45 -24.72
N PHE A 114 -13.01 -9.10 -23.44
CA PHE A 114 -12.12 -8.02 -23.07
C PHE A 114 -10.71 -8.56 -22.78
N VAL A 115 -9.74 -8.18 -23.60
CA VAL A 115 -8.33 -8.55 -23.38
C VAL A 115 -7.60 -7.45 -22.62
N VAL A 116 -7.01 -7.80 -21.48
CA VAL A 116 -6.19 -6.89 -20.67
C VAL A 116 -4.89 -6.59 -21.42
N ARG A 117 -4.55 -5.30 -21.56
CA ARG A 117 -3.35 -4.85 -22.26
C ARG A 117 -2.13 -4.76 -21.33
N PRO A 118 -0.91 -4.88 -21.87
CA PRO A 118 0.34 -4.79 -21.10
C PRO A 118 0.48 -3.46 -20.34
N ASP A 119 0.05 -2.34 -20.92
CA ASP A 119 0.09 -1.02 -20.28
C ASP A 119 -0.83 -0.94 -19.06
N GLN A 120 -1.98 -1.62 -19.09
CA GLN A 120 -2.90 -1.70 -17.95
C GLN A 120 -2.29 -2.50 -16.79
N LEU A 121 -1.69 -3.68 -17.04
CA LEU A 121 -1.00 -4.43 -15.98
C LEU A 121 0.20 -3.65 -15.41
N ARG A 122 0.98 -2.99 -16.27
CA ARG A 122 2.08 -2.14 -15.81
C ARG A 122 1.57 -1.01 -14.92
N ARG A 123 0.50 -0.34 -15.30
CA ARG A 123 -0.13 0.72 -14.50
C ARG A 123 -0.63 0.21 -13.16
N ILE A 124 -1.19 -1.00 -13.12
CA ILE A 124 -1.63 -1.63 -11.87
C ILE A 124 -0.43 -1.89 -10.94
N VAL A 125 0.68 -2.40 -11.46
CA VAL A 125 1.88 -2.68 -10.67
C VAL A 125 2.63 -1.40 -10.25
N ASP A 126 2.55 -0.31 -11.04
CA ASP A 126 3.23 0.96 -10.78
C ASP A 126 2.89 1.58 -9.39
N VAL A 127 1.72 1.27 -8.84
CA VAL A 127 1.36 1.74 -7.48
C VAL A 127 2.40 1.32 -6.43
N ASN A 128 3.11 0.22 -6.67
CA ASN A 128 4.14 -0.29 -5.76
C ASN A 128 5.38 0.62 -5.67
N THR A 129 5.52 1.57 -6.57
CA THR A 129 6.54 2.62 -6.46
C THR A 129 6.18 3.70 -5.43
N LYS A 130 4.95 3.68 -4.91
CA LYS A 130 4.38 4.71 -4.04
C LYS A 130 3.86 4.17 -2.70
N VAL A 131 3.56 2.87 -2.61
CA VAL A 131 3.05 2.27 -1.37
C VAL A 131 4.16 2.01 -0.36
N ALA A 132 3.77 2.01 0.92
CA ALA A 132 4.68 1.72 2.01
C ALA A 132 5.12 0.25 2.01
N SER A 133 6.33 -0.02 2.51
CA SER A 133 6.80 -1.36 2.84
C SER A 133 7.62 -1.36 4.13
N ALA A 134 7.66 -2.47 4.83
CA ALA A 134 8.37 -2.61 6.10
C ALA A 134 9.84 -2.22 5.95
N ARG A 135 10.28 -1.20 6.70
CA ARG A 135 11.64 -0.61 6.63
C ARG A 135 12.05 -0.20 5.20
N ASN A 136 11.09 0.10 4.35
CA ASN A 136 11.29 0.42 2.93
C ASN A 136 12.11 -0.64 2.16
N ARG A 137 11.97 -1.92 2.51
CA ARG A 137 12.75 -3.01 1.91
C ARG A 137 12.32 -3.36 0.50
N GLN A 138 11.05 -3.11 0.14
CA GLN A 138 10.51 -3.32 -1.20
C GLN A 138 10.86 -4.70 -1.78
N VAL A 139 10.59 -5.75 -1.01
CA VAL A 139 11.02 -7.13 -1.29
C VAL A 139 10.17 -7.85 -2.33
N LEU A 140 9.01 -7.30 -2.70
CA LEU A 140 8.10 -7.93 -3.65
C LEU A 140 8.57 -7.75 -5.09
N ARG A 141 8.29 -8.76 -5.91
CA ARG A 141 8.52 -8.75 -7.35
C ARG A 141 7.27 -9.25 -8.05
N PHE A 142 7.05 -8.80 -9.28
CA PHE A 142 5.80 -9.01 -10.00
C PHE A 142 6.06 -9.59 -11.38
N ARG A 143 5.54 -10.80 -11.63
CA ARG A 143 5.51 -11.41 -12.96
C ARG A 143 4.16 -11.12 -13.59
N LEU A 144 4.16 -10.35 -14.65
CA LEU A 144 2.95 -10.09 -15.43
C LEU A 144 2.73 -11.26 -16.40
N VAL A 145 1.51 -11.79 -16.42
CA VAL A 145 1.08 -12.88 -17.28
C VAL A 145 -0.03 -12.36 -18.17
N MET A 146 0.20 -12.39 -19.47
CA MET A 146 -0.71 -11.88 -20.48
C MET A 146 -1.59 -13.02 -21.03
N SER A 147 -2.53 -12.67 -21.91
CA SER A 147 -3.54 -13.58 -22.45
C SER A 147 -2.96 -14.79 -23.18
N ASP A 148 -1.79 -14.66 -23.80
CA ASP A 148 -1.06 -15.74 -24.48
C ASP A 148 -0.50 -16.81 -23.51
N GLU A 149 -0.23 -16.42 -22.26
CA GLU A 149 0.27 -17.33 -21.22
C GLU A 149 -0.80 -17.66 -20.15
N ALA A 150 -1.86 -16.88 -20.03
CA ALA A 150 -2.85 -16.97 -18.93
C ALA A 150 -3.44 -18.38 -18.79
N HIS A 151 -3.71 -19.04 -19.92
CA HIS A 151 -4.26 -20.38 -19.96
C HIS A 151 -3.36 -21.43 -19.27
N LYS A 152 -2.05 -21.19 -19.20
CA LYS A 152 -1.09 -22.09 -18.56
C LYS A 152 -1.24 -22.15 -17.04
N LEU A 153 -1.81 -21.09 -16.42
CA LEU A 153 -1.98 -21.00 -14.97
C LEU A 153 -3.30 -21.63 -14.49
N LEU A 154 -4.32 -21.64 -15.32
CA LEU A 154 -5.66 -22.09 -14.94
C LEU A 154 -5.70 -23.47 -14.30
N PRO A 155 -4.96 -24.50 -14.75
CA PRO A 155 -4.96 -25.82 -14.13
C PRO A 155 -4.40 -25.85 -12.70
N TYR A 156 -3.61 -24.86 -12.32
CA TYR A 156 -2.85 -24.82 -11.06
C TYR A 156 -3.37 -23.82 -10.04
N ILE A 157 -4.52 -23.19 -10.31
CA ILE A 157 -5.15 -22.21 -9.41
C ILE A 157 -6.58 -22.65 -9.06
N SER A 158 -7.03 -22.32 -7.84
CA SER A 158 -8.41 -22.49 -7.42
C SER A 158 -9.05 -21.15 -7.08
N MET A 159 -10.14 -20.82 -7.78
CA MET A 159 -10.86 -19.55 -7.59
C MET A 159 -12.12 -19.71 -6.71
N GLY A 160 -12.44 -20.91 -6.30
CA GLY A 160 -13.71 -21.28 -5.68
C GLY A 160 -13.68 -21.50 -4.17
N ALA A 161 -12.65 -21.00 -3.44
CA ALA A 161 -12.59 -21.20 -1.99
C ALA A 161 -13.89 -20.75 -1.29
N GLY A 162 -14.65 -21.69 -0.73
CA GLY A 162 -15.94 -21.45 -0.08
C GLY A 162 -17.18 -21.76 -0.93
N LEU A 163 -17.02 -22.24 -2.17
CA LEU A 163 -18.10 -22.73 -3.02
C LEU A 163 -17.75 -24.16 -3.45
N ALA A 164 -17.93 -25.13 -2.55
CA ALA A 164 -17.52 -26.51 -2.76
C ALA A 164 -18.18 -27.20 -3.99
N ASP A 165 -19.37 -26.74 -4.35
CA ASP A 165 -20.18 -27.35 -5.40
C ASP A 165 -20.04 -26.65 -6.78
N VAL A 166 -19.25 -25.61 -6.88
CA VAL A 166 -19.10 -24.82 -8.12
C VAL A 166 -17.64 -24.75 -8.52
N HIS A 167 -17.33 -25.36 -9.65
CA HIS A 167 -15.99 -25.19 -10.27
C HIS A 167 -15.87 -23.82 -10.91
N LEU A 168 -15.00 -22.98 -10.36
CA LEU A 168 -14.75 -21.62 -10.84
C LEU A 168 -13.32 -21.50 -11.38
N PRO A 169 -13.11 -20.71 -12.43
CA PRO A 169 -14.10 -19.91 -13.17
C PRO A 169 -15.05 -20.77 -14.00
N LEU A 170 -16.25 -20.24 -14.27
CA LEU A 170 -17.16 -20.90 -15.22
C LEU A 170 -16.54 -20.87 -16.63
N PRO A 171 -16.75 -21.91 -17.46
CA PRO A 171 -16.25 -21.94 -18.83
C PRO A 171 -16.67 -20.69 -19.63
N GLY A 172 -15.69 -20.06 -20.30
CA GLY A 172 -15.90 -18.81 -21.03
C GLY A 172 -15.90 -17.56 -20.18
N HIS A 173 -15.64 -17.68 -18.87
CA HIS A 173 -15.53 -16.58 -17.92
C HIS A 173 -14.18 -16.55 -17.20
N GLU A 174 -13.16 -17.14 -17.80
CA GLU A 174 -11.80 -17.20 -17.27
C GLU A 174 -11.13 -15.83 -17.33
N PRO A 175 -10.26 -15.48 -16.35
CA PRO A 175 -9.41 -14.31 -16.47
C PRO A 175 -8.35 -14.54 -17.55
N ASN A 176 -8.06 -13.50 -18.31
CA ASN A 176 -7.05 -13.56 -19.37
C ASN A 176 -5.75 -12.81 -19.04
N ALA A 177 -5.59 -12.39 -17.78
CA ALA A 177 -4.36 -11.80 -17.30
C ALA A 177 -4.15 -12.08 -15.80
N PHE A 178 -2.89 -12.24 -15.40
CA PHE A 178 -2.53 -12.43 -14.00
C PHE A 178 -1.29 -11.60 -13.62
N ILE A 179 -1.17 -11.33 -12.34
CA ILE A 179 0.04 -10.82 -11.72
C ILE A 179 0.45 -11.83 -10.65
N VAL A 180 1.60 -12.50 -10.85
CA VAL A 180 2.17 -13.37 -9.82
C VAL A 180 3.10 -12.53 -8.96
N VAL A 181 2.78 -12.46 -7.68
CA VAL A 181 3.56 -11.71 -6.70
C VAL A 181 4.53 -12.65 -6.03
N CYS A 182 5.83 -12.36 -6.16
CA CYS A 182 6.92 -13.16 -5.62
C CYS A 182 7.69 -12.38 -4.54
N SER A 183 8.43 -13.12 -3.70
CA SER A 183 9.37 -12.53 -2.74
C SER A 183 10.82 -12.69 -3.23
N ALA A 184 11.60 -11.60 -3.12
CA ALA A 184 13.03 -11.60 -3.39
C ALA A 184 13.86 -12.09 -2.19
N ILE A 185 13.24 -12.39 -1.07
CA ILE A 185 13.87 -12.91 0.15
C ILE A 185 12.99 -14.01 0.73
N GLU A 186 13.52 -14.78 1.68
CA GLU A 186 12.72 -15.70 2.48
C GLU A 186 11.55 -14.95 3.16
N PRO A 187 10.28 -15.36 2.94
CA PRO A 187 9.12 -14.66 3.43
C PRO A 187 9.03 -14.64 4.96
N ARG A 188 8.69 -13.49 5.53
CA ARG A 188 8.48 -13.26 6.96
C ARG A 188 7.12 -12.59 7.18
N THR A 189 6.68 -12.46 8.42
CA THR A 189 5.44 -11.76 8.76
C THR A 189 5.34 -10.39 8.09
N SER A 190 6.40 -9.59 8.10
CA SER A 190 6.42 -8.30 7.42
C SER A 190 6.26 -8.40 5.90
N THR A 191 6.73 -9.47 5.28
CA THR A 191 6.56 -9.71 3.83
C THR A 191 5.08 -9.92 3.50
N TYR A 192 4.35 -10.64 4.34
CA TYR A 192 2.90 -10.85 4.14
C TYR A 192 2.07 -9.60 4.42
N ILE A 193 2.51 -8.74 5.35
CA ILE A 193 1.89 -7.41 5.55
C ILE A 193 2.12 -6.55 4.30
N ASP A 194 3.35 -6.47 3.80
CA ASP A 194 3.68 -5.73 2.58
C ASP A 194 2.90 -6.28 1.36
N LEU A 195 2.73 -7.61 1.28
CA LEU A 195 1.92 -8.28 0.25
C LEU A 195 0.47 -7.78 0.27
N GLY A 196 -0.16 -7.74 1.46
CA GLY A 196 -1.53 -7.24 1.61
C GLY A 196 -1.69 -5.77 1.19
N ILE A 197 -0.76 -4.90 1.62
CA ILE A 197 -0.74 -3.48 1.25
C ILE A 197 -0.58 -3.31 -0.27
N SER A 198 0.37 -4.02 -0.86
CA SER A 198 0.67 -4.01 -2.28
C SER A 198 -0.53 -4.44 -3.12
N VAL A 199 -1.09 -5.61 -2.80
CA VAL A 199 -2.17 -6.20 -3.59
C VAL A 199 -3.45 -5.40 -3.48
N GLN A 200 -3.82 -4.90 -2.29
CA GLN A 200 -4.98 -4.03 -2.13
C GLN A 200 -4.81 -2.74 -2.97
N SER A 201 -3.62 -2.16 -2.98
CA SER A 201 -3.34 -0.95 -3.77
C SER A 201 -3.42 -1.22 -5.27
N MET A 202 -2.90 -2.36 -5.74
CA MET A 202 -3.02 -2.81 -7.13
C MET A 202 -4.48 -3.01 -7.55
N LEU A 203 -5.30 -3.63 -6.69
CA LEU A 203 -6.71 -3.86 -6.99
C LEU A 203 -7.53 -2.56 -7.02
N LEU A 204 -7.20 -1.57 -6.18
CA LEU A 204 -7.80 -0.24 -6.26
C LEU A 204 -7.42 0.47 -7.55
N GLN A 205 -6.15 0.34 -8.00
CA GLN A 205 -5.72 0.87 -9.30
C GLN A 205 -6.43 0.15 -10.46
N ALA A 206 -6.65 -1.16 -10.37
CA ALA A 206 -7.44 -1.90 -11.34
C ALA A 206 -8.88 -1.36 -11.39
N ALA A 207 -9.52 -1.15 -10.23
CA ALA A 207 -10.87 -0.58 -10.15
C ALA A 207 -10.95 0.84 -10.73
N GLU A 208 -9.90 1.67 -10.55
CA GLU A 208 -9.82 3.01 -11.13
C GLU A 208 -9.87 2.99 -12.67
N ILE A 209 -9.22 2.00 -13.28
CA ILE A 209 -9.18 1.85 -14.73
C ILE A 209 -10.30 0.94 -15.30
N GLY A 210 -11.29 0.59 -14.47
CA GLY A 210 -12.47 -0.19 -14.88
C GLY A 210 -12.24 -1.71 -14.94
N LEU A 211 -11.17 -2.20 -14.30
CA LEU A 211 -10.87 -3.62 -14.15
C LEU A 211 -11.15 -4.08 -12.71
N ASN A 212 -11.25 -5.39 -12.53
CA ASN A 212 -11.38 -6.03 -11.23
C ASN A 212 -10.40 -7.19 -11.12
N GLY A 213 -10.24 -7.72 -9.92
CA GLY A 213 -9.36 -8.85 -9.73
C GLY A 213 -9.77 -9.75 -8.57
N LEU A 214 -8.99 -10.79 -8.40
CA LEU A 214 -9.12 -11.77 -7.32
C LEU A 214 -7.75 -12.13 -6.78
N CYS A 215 -7.60 -12.07 -5.45
CA CYS A 215 -6.45 -12.65 -4.75
C CYS A 215 -6.62 -14.15 -4.65
N ILE A 216 -5.66 -14.91 -5.15
CA ILE A 216 -5.66 -16.37 -5.15
C ILE A 216 -4.45 -16.83 -4.32
N LEU A 217 -4.73 -17.46 -3.18
CA LEU A 217 -3.74 -18.10 -2.32
C LEU A 217 -3.72 -19.62 -2.52
N SER A 218 -4.83 -20.18 -3.05
CA SER A 218 -4.97 -21.58 -3.33
C SER A 218 -4.45 -21.89 -4.73
N PHE A 219 -3.15 -22.13 -4.85
CA PHE A 219 -2.48 -22.49 -6.10
C PHE A 219 -1.30 -23.42 -5.83
N ASP A 220 -0.92 -24.21 -6.83
CA ASP A 220 0.27 -25.04 -6.81
C ASP A 220 1.51 -24.19 -7.09
N LYS A 221 2.32 -23.94 -6.06
CA LYS A 221 3.49 -23.07 -6.13
C LYS A 221 4.57 -23.61 -7.07
N ASP A 222 4.86 -24.90 -6.98
CA ASP A 222 5.92 -25.53 -7.75
C ASP A 222 5.54 -25.60 -9.23
N ALA A 223 4.28 -25.91 -9.53
CA ALA A 223 3.75 -25.88 -10.88
C ALA A 223 3.81 -24.46 -11.48
N ILE A 224 3.38 -23.42 -10.74
CA ILE A 224 3.44 -22.02 -11.19
C ILE A 224 4.90 -21.58 -11.42
N LYS A 225 5.83 -21.94 -10.53
CA LYS A 225 7.27 -21.68 -10.72
C LYS A 225 7.77 -22.30 -12.01
N SER A 226 7.44 -23.57 -12.23
CA SER A 226 7.88 -24.33 -13.41
C SER A 226 7.32 -23.74 -14.71
N VAL A 227 5.99 -23.52 -14.77
CA VAL A 227 5.30 -23.05 -15.98
C VAL A 227 5.73 -21.66 -16.40
N LEU A 228 6.04 -20.78 -15.43
CA LEU A 228 6.47 -19.40 -15.67
C LEU A 228 7.99 -19.21 -15.61
N ALA A 229 8.77 -20.29 -15.40
CA ALA A 229 10.22 -20.26 -15.22
C ALA A 229 10.65 -19.22 -14.15
N LEU A 230 10.00 -19.23 -12.98
CA LEU A 230 10.29 -18.29 -11.91
C LEU A 230 11.46 -18.77 -11.05
N GLU A 231 12.40 -17.87 -10.80
CA GLU A 231 13.48 -18.09 -9.83
C GLU A 231 13.04 -17.77 -8.39
N LEU A 232 12.10 -16.82 -8.24
CA LEU A 232 11.61 -16.33 -6.95
C LEU A 232 10.40 -17.12 -6.48
N GLU A 233 10.20 -17.14 -5.14
CA GLU A 233 9.08 -17.82 -4.51
C GLU A 233 7.77 -17.06 -4.74
N PRO A 234 6.74 -17.66 -5.37
CA PRO A 234 5.44 -17.07 -5.55
C PRO A 234 4.65 -17.09 -4.24
N LEU A 235 4.12 -15.92 -3.86
CA LEU A 235 3.33 -15.73 -2.63
C LEU A 235 1.84 -15.66 -2.91
N MET A 236 1.45 -15.10 -4.06
CA MET A 236 0.05 -14.91 -4.44
C MET A 236 -0.07 -14.79 -5.95
N VAL A 237 -1.15 -15.32 -6.48
CA VAL A 237 -1.59 -15.07 -7.86
C VAL A 237 -2.76 -14.10 -7.80
N VAL A 238 -2.70 -13.01 -8.56
CA VAL A 238 -3.79 -12.03 -8.68
C VAL A 238 -4.35 -12.11 -10.09
N ALA A 239 -5.58 -12.59 -10.22
CA ALA A 239 -6.30 -12.55 -11.49
C ALA A 239 -6.77 -11.13 -11.77
N ILE A 240 -6.67 -10.68 -13.02
CA ILE A 240 -7.08 -9.35 -13.48
C ILE A 240 -7.92 -9.49 -14.74
N GLY A 241 -9.01 -8.73 -14.80
CA GLY A 241 -9.86 -8.68 -15.99
C GLY A 241 -11.03 -7.71 -15.81
N LYS A 242 -11.87 -7.61 -16.82
CA LYS A 242 -13.14 -6.88 -16.74
C LYS A 242 -14.18 -7.79 -16.11
N SER A 243 -14.82 -7.35 -15.02
CA SER A 243 -15.86 -8.15 -14.36
C SER A 243 -17.07 -8.34 -15.26
N ALA A 244 -17.55 -9.59 -15.35
CA ALA A 244 -18.87 -9.94 -15.88
C ALA A 244 -19.92 -10.08 -14.76
N GLU A 245 -19.53 -9.97 -13.49
CA GLU A 245 -20.40 -10.15 -12.34
C GLU A 245 -20.96 -8.82 -11.84
N LYS A 246 -22.21 -8.88 -11.34
CA LYS A 246 -22.81 -7.79 -10.56
C LYS A 246 -22.62 -8.09 -9.08
N HIS A 247 -22.17 -7.10 -8.31
CA HIS A 247 -21.93 -7.22 -6.88
C HIS A 247 -22.77 -6.21 -6.09
N ALA A 248 -23.22 -6.60 -4.90
CA ALA A 248 -23.85 -5.70 -3.93
C ALA A 248 -23.25 -5.94 -2.54
N LEU A 249 -22.99 -4.85 -1.81
CA LEU A 249 -22.66 -4.92 -0.39
C LEU A 249 -23.95 -4.93 0.42
N VAL A 250 -24.02 -5.81 1.42
CA VAL A 250 -25.18 -5.94 2.32
C VAL A 250 -24.65 -5.70 3.73
N GLU A 251 -25.14 -4.65 4.38
CA GLU A 251 -24.80 -4.39 5.78
C GLU A 251 -25.43 -5.43 6.69
N ILE A 252 -24.65 -5.95 7.63
CA ILE A 252 -25.06 -6.93 8.62
C ILE A 252 -24.51 -6.54 10.01
N THR A 253 -25.08 -7.13 11.06
CA THR A 253 -24.49 -7.09 12.40
C THR A 253 -23.36 -8.12 12.56
N ALA A 254 -22.59 -8.02 13.65
CA ALA A 254 -21.49 -8.96 13.91
C ALA A 254 -21.96 -10.40 14.13
N ASP A 255 -23.22 -10.60 14.58
CA ASP A 255 -23.80 -11.89 14.92
C ASP A 255 -24.44 -12.58 13.70
N GLU A 256 -24.66 -11.86 12.60
CA GLU A 256 -25.27 -12.39 11.38
C GLU A 256 -24.27 -13.18 10.53
N PRO A 257 -24.76 -14.16 9.71
CA PRO A 257 -23.92 -14.97 8.83
C PRO A 257 -23.15 -14.10 7.81
N ARG A 258 -21.84 -14.31 7.72
CA ARG A 258 -20.94 -13.56 6.81
C ARG A 258 -20.74 -14.22 5.45
N GLY A 259 -21.39 -15.38 5.22
CA GLY A 259 -21.31 -16.09 3.94
C GLY A 259 -21.91 -15.25 2.81
N TYR A 260 -21.16 -15.11 1.71
CA TYR A 260 -21.71 -14.48 0.51
C TYR A 260 -22.71 -15.40 -0.18
N TYR A 261 -23.68 -14.82 -0.88
CA TYR A 261 -24.75 -15.53 -1.56
C TYR A 261 -25.11 -14.87 -2.89
N ARG A 262 -25.84 -15.59 -3.76
CA ARG A 262 -26.38 -15.02 -4.99
C ARG A 262 -27.89 -14.82 -4.87
N LYS A 263 -28.36 -13.65 -5.29
CA LYS A 263 -29.77 -13.29 -5.37
C LYS A 263 -30.01 -12.51 -6.67
N ASP A 264 -30.96 -12.97 -7.48
CA ASP A 264 -31.36 -12.34 -8.75
C ASP A 264 -30.18 -12.02 -9.68
N GLY A 265 -29.22 -12.93 -9.78
CA GLY A 265 -28.00 -12.76 -10.59
C GLY A 265 -26.96 -11.80 -10.01
N VAL A 266 -27.19 -11.26 -8.80
CA VAL A 266 -26.27 -10.39 -8.08
C VAL A 266 -25.52 -11.17 -7.02
N HIS A 267 -24.21 -11.01 -6.96
CA HIS A 267 -23.35 -11.54 -5.89
C HIS A 267 -23.40 -10.60 -4.68
N CYS A 268 -24.10 -11.04 -3.63
CA CYS A 268 -24.27 -10.29 -2.39
C CYS A 268 -23.14 -10.60 -1.41
N VAL A 269 -22.47 -9.56 -0.92
CA VAL A 269 -21.34 -9.67 0.00
C VAL A 269 -21.69 -9.00 1.31
N PRO A 270 -21.99 -9.77 2.38
CA PRO A 270 -22.25 -9.23 3.70
C PRO A 270 -21.04 -8.48 4.27
N LYS A 271 -21.28 -7.32 4.89
CA LYS A 271 -20.28 -6.51 5.57
C LYS A 271 -20.78 -6.08 6.93
N VAL A 272 -20.01 -6.35 7.95
CA VAL A 272 -20.31 -5.93 9.32
C VAL A 272 -20.32 -4.41 9.40
N ARG A 273 -21.35 -3.85 10.02
CA ARG A 273 -21.52 -2.40 10.20
C ARG A 273 -20.40 -1.81 11.07
N LEU A 274 -20.16 -0.51 10.93
CA LEU A 274 -19.06 0.19 11.57
C LEU A 274 -19.04 0.05 13.09
N ASP A 275 -20.20 0.20 13.74
CA ASP A 275 -20.29 0.18 15.19
C ASP A 275 -19.90 -1.18 15.81
N ASP A 276 -20.08 -2.27 15.06
CA ASP A 276 -19.69 -3.61 15.49
C ASP A 276 -18.23 -3.95 15.16
N LEU A 277 -17.53 -3.09 14.41
CA LEU A 277 -16.10 -3.22 14.09
C LEU A 277 -15.21 -2.47 15.09
N ILE A 278 -15.78 -1.51 15.82
CA ILE A 278 -15.03 -0.68 16.77
C ILE A 278 -15.16 -1.30 18.16
N ILE A 279 -14.02 -1.53 18.81
CA ILE A 279 -13.97 -1.93 20.22
C ILE A 279 -13.85 -0.67 21.06
N ILE A 280 -14.80 -0.44 21.98
CA ILE A 280 -14.84 0.71 22.90
C ILE A 280 -14.42 0.24 24.29
#